data_1f2c0c00f0384126615e65f6a21d6b45
#
_entry.id   1f2c0c00f0384126615e65f6a21d6b45
#
_cell.length_a   1.000
_cell.length_b   1.000
_cell.length_c   1.000
_cell.angle_alpha   90.00
_cell.angle_beta   90.00
_cell.angle_gamma   90.00
#
_symmetry.space_group_name_H-M   'P 1'
#
loop_
_entity.id
_entity.type
_entity.pdbx_description
1 polymer ?
#
loop_
_entity_poly.entity_id
_entity_poly.type
_entity_poly.pdbx_seq_one_letter_code
_entity_poly.pdbx_strand_id
1 'polypeptide(L)'
;MKVYDCFSYWDEDLLLELRLSILDKSVDYFVIVEGNKTWQNNSKKLRFNINNFKKFKHKIIYIPVEDMPGGDNPWLRENFQRNCIERGLLNAKKEDWIIISDLDEIPNPETIKNFKEEMRYATFKQNLYYYKLNLQSKNNPYWHG
;
A
#
# COMPACT_ATOMS: atom_id res chain seq x y z
N MET A 1 -13.04 6.12 14.60
CA MET A 1 -11.77 6.28 13.88
C MET A 1 -11.37 4.92 13.32
N LYS A 2 -11.16 4.81 12.03
CA LYS A 2 -10.72 3.62 11.29
C LYS A 2 -9.34 3.84 10.71
N VAL A 3 -8.61 2.76 10.48
CA VAL A 3 -7.29 2.79 9.84
C VAL A 3 -7.38 2.09 8.49
N TYR A 4 -7.06 2.82 7.43
CA TYR A 4 -6.96 2.32 6.06
C TYR A 4 -5.48 2.21 5.70
N ASP A 5 -5.05 1.03 5.27
CA ASP A 5 -3.71 0.78 4.75
C ASP A 5 -3.78 0.63 3.23
N CYS A 6 -3.16 1.57 2.50
CA CYS A 6 -3.36 1.77 1.08
C CYS A 6 -2.04 1.63 0.33
N PHE A 7 -2.00 0.78 -0.68
CA PHE A 7 -0.78 0.51 -1.45
C PHE A 7 -1.07 0.01 -2.87
N SER A 8 -0.07 0.17 -3.73
CA SER A 8 -0.08 -0.42 -5.06
C SER A 8 0.36 -1.88 -5.00
N TYR A 9 -0.27 -2.72 -5.82
CA TYR A 9 0.05 -4.14 -5.97
C TYR A 9 0.38 -4.47 -7.43
N TRP A 10 1.33 -5.37 -7.62
CA TRP A 10 1.74 -5.84 -8.95
C TRP A 10 1.50 -7.34 -9.13
N ASP A 11 2.23 -8.20 -8.39
CA ASP A 11 2.08 -9.67 -8.36
C ASP A 11 2.83 -10.31 -7.15
N GLU A 12 3.09 -9.51 -6.10
CA GLU A 12 3.88 -9.91 -4.94
C GLU A 12 3.01 -10.59 -3.87
N ASP A 13 2.33 -11.69 -4.19
CA ASP A 13 1.38 -12.38 -3.29
C ASP A 13 1.99 -12.71 -1.92
N LEU A 14 3.25 -13.18 -1.88
CA LEU A 14 3.90 -13.53 -0.61
C LEU A 14 4.13 -12.30 0.28
N LEU A 15 4.54 -11.18 -0.32
CA LEU A 15 4.76 -9.94 0.41
C LEU A 15 3.42 -9.33 0.87
N LEU A 16 2.40 -9.42 0.02
CA LEU A 16 1.04 -9.02 0.36
C LEU A 16 0.52 -9.82 1.56
N GLU A 17 0.64 -11.15 1.55
CA GLU A 17 0.21 -11.99 2.67
C GLU A 17 0.95 -11.62 3.96
N LEU A 18 2.25 -11.35 3.87
CA LEU A 18 3.06 -10.89 5.01
C LEU A 18 2.52 -9.57 5.58
N ARG A 19 2.30 -8.55 4.71
CA ARG A 19 1.75 -7.24 5.10
C ARG A 19 0.39 -7.39 5.78
N LEU A 20 -0.54 -8.09 5.13
CA LEU A 20 -1.88 -8.34 5.68
C LEU A 20 -1.81 -9.03 7.06
N SER A 21 -0.93 -10.03 7.20
CA SER A 21 -0.77 -10.79 8.46
C SER A 21 -0.20 -9.94 9.59
N ILE A 22 0.82 -9.12 9.30
CA ILE A 22 1.45 -8.23 10.30
C ILE A 22 0.48 -7.17 10.77
N LEU A 23 -0.27 -6.55 9.84
CA LEU A 23 -1.11 -5.39 10.12
C LEU A 23 -2.55 -5.73 10.50
N ASP A 24 -2.97 -7.00 10.44
CA ASP A 24 -4.35 -7.45 10.63
C ASP A 24 -5.04 -6.87 11.88
N LYS A 25 -4.30 -6.79 13.00
CA LYS A 25 -4.87 -6.29 14.27
C LYS A 25 -4.85 -4.78 14.42
N SER A 26 -4.14 -4.07 13.54
CA SER A 26 -3.93 -2.61 13.64
C SER A 26 -4.61 -1.84 12.52
N VAL A 27 -5.14 -2.53 11.50
CA VAL A 27 -5.76 -1.96 10.31
C VAL A 27 -7.19 -2.47 10.18
N ASP A 28 -8.12 -1.58 9.86
CA ASP A 28 -9.52 -1.92 9.60
C ASP A 28 -9.75 -2.32 8.14
N TYR A 29 -9.09 -1.62 7.19
CA TYR A 29 -9.24 -1.86 5.76
C TYR A 29 -7.90 -1.80 5.03
N PHE A 30 -7.72 -2.69 4.07
CA PHE A 30 -6.61 -2.71 3.12
C PHE A 30 -7.10 -2.28 1.74
N VAL A 31 -6.64 -1.15 1.26
CA VAL A 31 -6.97 -0.65 -0.10
C VAL A 31 -5.85 -1.05 -1.05
N ILE A 32 -6.14 -2.00 -1.92
CA ILE A 32 -5.19 -2.60 -2.86
C ILE A 32 -5.48 -2.06 -4.25
N VAL A 33 -4.53 -1.34 -4.85
CA VAL A 33 -4.69 -0.72 -6.16
C VAL A 33 -3.81 -1.42 -7.18
N GLU A 34 -4.39 -1.97 -8.24
CA GLU A 34 -3.67 -2.66 -9.30
C GLU A 34 -4.00 -2.07 -10.67
N GLY A 35 -2.96 -1.64 -11.42
CA GLY A 35 -3.09 -1.13 -12.77
C GLY A 35 -3.04 -2.23 -13.84
N ASN A 36 -3.76 -2.04 -14.96
CA ASN A 36 -3.71 -2.90 -16.14
C ASN A 36 -2.58 -2.56 -17.11
N LYS A 37 -1.69 -1.64 -16.73
CA LYS A 37 -0.48 -1.27 -17.48
C LYS A 37 0.73 -1.22 -16.57
N THR A 38 1.89 -1.53 -17.14
CA THR A 38 3.18 -1.24 -16.49
C THR A 38 3.47 0.25 -16.52
N TRP A 39 4.43 0.71 -15.72
CA TRP A 39 4.87 2.11 -15.78
C TRP A 39 5.52 2.47 -17.12
N GLN A 40 6.07 1.48 -17.87
CA GLN A 40 6.54 1.65 -19.25
C GLN A 40 5.43 1.57 -20.32
N ASN A 41 4.15 1.64 -19.90
CA ASN A 41 2.98 1.63 -20.80
C ASN A 41 2.70 0.30 -21.52
N ASN A 42 3.29 -0.80 -21.08
CA ASN A 42 2.96 -2.11 -21.60
C ASN A 42 1.67 -2.65 -20.95
N SER A 43 0.83 -3.31 -21.71
CA SER A 43 -0.37 -3.98 -21.16
C SER A 43 0.02 -5.05 -20.15
N LYS A 44 -0.74 -5.13 -19.06
CA LYS A 44 -0.57 -6.08 -17.97
C LYS A 44 -1.94 -6.66 -17.59
N LYS A 45 -1.99 -7.95 -17.36
CA LYS A 45 -3.18 -8.58 -16.77
C LYS A 45 -3.26 -8.25 -15.29
N LEU A 46 -4.45 -8.00 -14.80
CA LEU A 46 -4.72 -7.93 -13.37
C LEU A 46 -4.53 -9.33 -12.75
N ARG A 47 -3.77 -9.41 -11.66
CA ARG A 47 -3.34 -10.68 -11.05
C ARG A 47 -3.92 -10.92 -9.67
N PHE A 48 -4.36 -9.84 -8.99
CA PHE A 48 -4.92 -9.99 -7.66
C PHE A 48 -6.10 -10.96 -7.65
N ASN A 49 -6.04 -11.93 -6.73
CA ASN A 49 -7.10 -12.90 -6.53
C ASN A 49 -7.47 -12.98 -5.05
N ILE A 50 -8.62 -12.47 -4.70
CA ILE A 50 -9.15 -12.44 -3.32
C ILE A 50 -9.22 -13.83 -2.67
N ASN A 51 -9.32 -14.91 -3.48
CA ASN A 51 -9.39 -16.26 -2.96
C ASN A 51 -8.06 -16.75 -2.37
N ASN A 52 -6.93 -16.11 -2.73
CA ASN A 52 -5.63 -16.38 -2.11
C ASN A 52 -5.55 -15.79 -0.69
N PHE A 53 -6.40 -14.81 -0.39
CA PHE A 53 -6.39 -14.02 0.86
C PHE A 53 -7.71 -14.13 1.64
N LYS A 54 -8.34 -15.29 1.65
CA LYS A 54 -9.70 -15.53 2.23
C LYS A 54 -9.81 -15.05 3.69
N LYS A 55 -8.76 -15.20 4.48
CA LYS A 55 -8.72 -14.76 5.88
C LYS A 55 -8.98 -13.26 6.02
N PHE A 56 -8.49 -12.47 5.07
CA PHE A 56 -8.53 -11.01 5.11
C PHE A 56 -9.63 -10.40 4.22
N LYS A 57 -10.41 -11.25 3.53
CA LYS A 57 -11.41 -10.84 2.52
C LYS A 57 -12.36 -9.74 3.04
N HIS A 58 -12.73 -9.80 4.29
CA HIS A 58 -13.67 -8.87 4.91
C HIS A 58 -13.09 -7.46 5.14
N LYS A 59 -11.77 -7.29 5.02
CA LYS A 59 -11.05 -6.02 5.16
C LYS A 59 -10.50 -5.50 3.83
N ILE A 60 -10.45 -6.31 2.79
CA ILE A 60 -9.83 -5.93 1.51
C ILE A 60 -10.82 -5.15 0.66
N ILE A 61 -10.36 -3.98 0.20
CA ILE A 61 -10.99 -3.13 -0.82
C ILE A 61 -10.06 -3.16 -2.04
N TYR A 62 -10.43 -3.91 -3.07
CA TYR A 62 -9.62 -4.03 -4.29
C TYR A 62 -10.09 -3.05 -5.36
N ILE A 63 -9.15 -2.29 -5.92
CA ILE A 63 -9.38 -1.27 -6.94
C ILE A 63 -8.61 -1.65 -8.22
N PRO A 64 -9.25 -2.30 -9.18
CA PRO A 64 -8.68 -2.50 -10.50
C PRO A 64 -8.68 -1.16 -11.26
N VAL A 65 -7.50 -0.75 -11.76
CA VAL A 65 -7.34 0.48 -12.55
C VAL A 65 -7.16 0.09 -14.01
N GLU A 66 -8.25 0.13 -14.76
CA GLU A 66 -8.27 -0.23 -16.17
C GLU A 66 -8.16 0.99 -17.10
N ASP A 67 -8.27 2.19 -16.55
CA ASP A 67 -8.20 3.50 -17.20
C ASP A 67 -6.82 4.16 -17.08
N MET A 68 -5.75 3.37 -16.96
CA MET A 68 -4.37 3.85 -16.86
C MET A 68 -4.00 4.75 -18.05
N PRO A 69 -3.43 5.95 -17.82
CA PRO A 69 -3.07 6.88 -18.89
C PRO A 69 -2.01 6.30 -19.83
N GLY A 70 -2.04 6.75 -21.09
CA GLY A 70 -1.01 6.48 -22.08
C GLY A 70 0.16 7.45 -21.96
N GLY A 71 1.04 7.46 -23.01
CA GLY A 71 2.19 8.35 -23.12
C GLY A 71 3.49 7.77 -22.58
N ASP A 72 4.59 8.52 -22.70
CA ASP A 72 5.95 8.04 -22.46
C ASP A 72 6.46 8.29 -21.03
N ASN A 73 5.70 9.06 -20.22
CA ASN A 73 6.11 9.39 -18.87
C ASN A 73 5.67 8.32 -17.85
N PRO A 74 6.60 7.51 -17.29
CA PRO A 74 6.29 6.48 -16.29
C PRO A 74 5.70 7.07 -15.01
N TRP A 75 6.18 8.23 -14.56
CA TRP A 75 5.73 8.91 -13.35
C TRP A 75 4.25 9.32 -13.42
N LEU A 76 3.76 9.63 -14.63
CA LEU A 76 2.35 9.95 -14.82
C LEU A 76 1.47 8.74 -14.44
N ARG A 77 1.88 7.53 -14.85
CA ARG A 77 1.15 6.30 -14.57
C ARG A 77 1.26 5.86 -13.12
N GLU A 78 2.46 5.97 -12.55
CA GLU A 78 2.68 5.68 -11.13
C GLU A 78 1.83 6.58 -10.24
N ASN A 79 1.90 7.90 -10.46
CA ASN A 79 1.10 8.86 -9.71
C ASN A 79 -0.40 8.66 -9.93
N PHE A 80 -0.82 8.35 -11.16
CA PHE A 80 -2.23 8.06 -11.44
C PHE A 80 -2.72 6.82 -10.67
N GLN A 81 -1.96 5.73 -10.72
CA GLN A 81 -2.30 4.52 -9.96
C GLN A 81 -2.37 4.81 -8.47
N ARG A 82 -1.40 5.53 -7.91
CA ARG A 82 -1.39 5.92 -6.49
C ARG A 82 -2.59 6.80 -6.14
N ASN A 83 -2.96 7.74 -6.98
CA ASN A 83 -4.15 8.58 -6.78
C ASN A 83 -5.46 7.77 -6.84
N CYS A 84 -5.51 6.64 -7.55
CA CYS A 84 -6.67 5.76 -7.56
C CYS A 84 -6.97 5.11 -6.20
N ILE A 85 -6.11 5.24 -5.20
CA ILE A 85 -6.39 4.92 -3.79
C ILE A 85 -7.68 5.63 -3.34
N GLU A 86 -7.91 6.85 -3.79
CA GLU A 86 -9.11 7.62 -3.47
C GLU A 86 -10.41 6.86 -3.78
N ARG A 87 -10.42 6.04 -4.83
CA ARG A 87 -11.57 5.21 -5.21
C ARG A 87 -11.95 4.17 -4.13
N GLY A 88 -10.98 3.77 -3.31
CA GLY A 88 -11.18 2.85 -2.18
C GLY A 88 -11.56 3.54 -0.87
N LEU A 89 -11.52 4.86 -0.82
CA LEU A 89 -11.74 5.66 0.38
C LEU A 89 -13.12 6.31 0.46
N LEU A 90 -14.09 5.90 -0.38
CA LEU A 90 -15.42 6.52 -0.44
C LEU A 90 -16.19 6.49 0.88
N ASN A 91 -15.90 5.54 1.76
CA ASN A 91 -16.50 5.42 3.08
C ASN A 91 -15.62 5.94 4.21
N ALA A 92 -14.43 6.45 3.90
CA ALA A 92 -13.54 7.03 4.90
C ALA A 92 -14.10 8.36 5.42
N LYS A 93 -13.92 8.58 6.71
CA LYS A 93 -14.38 9.79 7.41
C LYS A 93 -13.20 10.69 7.73
N LYS A 94 -13.47 11.92 8.08
CA LYS A 94 -12.46 12.94 8.39
C LYS A 94 -11.53 12.54 9.56
N GLU A 95 -12.05 11.77 10.49
CA GLU A 95 -11.32 11.27 11.66
C GLU A 95 -10.57 9.95 11.42
N ASP A 96 -10.66 9.36 10.23
CA ASP A 96 -9.99 8.10 9.91
C ASP A 96 -8.54 8.35 9.47
N TRP A 97 -7.68 7.39 9.76
CA TRP A 97 -6.28 7.41 9.36
C TRP A 97 -6.08 6.69 8.03
N ILE A 98 -5.40 7.37 7.10
CA ILE A 98 -5.03 6.82 5.81
C ILE A 98 -3.52 6.67 5.76
N ILE A 99 -3.05 5.43 5.72
CA ILE A 99 -1.64 5.07 5.52
C ILE A 99 -1.45 4.85 4.02
N ILE A 100 -0.50 5.53 3.41
CA ILE A 100 -0.13 5.35 2.00
C ILE A 100 1.36 5.06 1.94
N SER A 101 1.73 3.89 1.43
CA SER A 101 3.13 3.48 1.26
C SER A 101 3.26 2.44 0.15
N ASP A 102 4.48 2.08 -0.22
CA ASP A 102 4.69 0.95 -1.12
C ASP A 102 4.43 -0.38 -0.39
N LEU A 103 4.16 -1.46 -1.14
CA LEU A 103 3.77 -2.74 -0.56
C LEU A 103 4.82 -3.33 0.39
N ASP A 104 6.11 -3.08 0.12
CA ASP A 104 7.25 -3.54 0.94
C ASP A 104 7.58 -2.62 2.12
N GLU A 105 6.95 -1.46 2.21
CA GLU A 105 7.09 -0.52 3.33
C GLU A 105 6.10 -0.85 4.45
N ILE A 106 6.29 -2.00 5.11
CA ILE A 106 5.38 -2.48 6.14
C ILE A 106 5.68 -1.77 7.48
N PRO A 107 4.78 -0.91 7.99
CA PRO A 107 5.02 -0.21 9.25
C PRO A 107 4.96 -1.17 10.45
N ASN A 108 5.66 -0.80 11.52
CA ASN A 108 5.51 -1.53 12.78
C ASN A 108 4.09 -1.29 13.35
N PRO A 109 3.30 -2.35 13.61
CA PRO A 109 1.93 -2.22 14.13
C PRO A 109 1.81 -1.39 15.41
N GLU A 110 2.82 -1.42 16.28
CA GLU A 110 2.81 -0.64 17.52
C GLU A 110 2.92 0.87 17.26
N THR A 111 3.60 1.28 16.16
CA THR A 111 3.68 2.70 15.81
C THR A 111 2.34 3.26 15.32
N ILE A 112 1.53 2.43 14.67
CA ILE A 112 0.18 2.83 14.22
C ILE A 112 -0.71 3.22 15.42
N LYS A 113 -0.61 2.48 16.53
CA LYS A 113 -1.36 2.76 17.76
C LYS A 113 -0.96 4.06 18.45
N ASN A 114 0.23 4.57 18.14
CA ASN A 114 0.76 5.80 18.73
C ASN A 114 0.30 7.08 18.02
N PHE A 115 -0.43 6.98 16.91
CA PHE A 115 -1.02 8.13 16.26
C PHE A 115 -2.05 8.79 17.19
N LYS A 116 -1.97 10.11 17.28
CA LYS A 116 -2.88 10.94 18.07
C LYS A 116 -3.74 11.78 17.16
N GLU A 117 -4.96 12.07 17.60
CA GLU A 117 -5.92 12.86 16.82
C GLU A 117 -5.41 14.27 16.45
N GLU A 118 -4.49 14.83 17.24
CA GLU A 118 -3.89 16.15 16.96
C GLU A 118 -2.90 16.11 15.80
N MET A 119 -2.39 14.93 15.44
CA MET A 119 -1.49 14.75 14.30
C MET A 119 -2.28 14.80 13.00
N ARG A 120 -1.95 15.75 12.12
CA ARG A 120 -2.59 15.85 10.81
C ARG A 120 -1.95 14.91 9.78
N TYR A 121 -0.66 14.71 9.89
CA TYR A 121 0.16 13.82 9.04
C TYR A 121 1.42 13.41 9.81
N ALA A 122 1.95 12.26 9.43
CA ALA A 122 3.23 11.76 9.92
C ALA A 122 3.86 10.83 8.87
N THR A 123 5.14 10.56 9.00
CA THR A 123 5.84 9.54 8.20
C THR A 123 6.40 8.46 9.12
N PHE A 124 6.48 7.25 8.63
CA PHE A 124 7.13 6.16 9.34
C PHE A 124 8.64 6.21 9.10
N LYS A 125 9.42 6.19 10.18
CA LYS A 125 10.86 5.95 10.09
C LYS A 125 11.10 4.46 10.17
N GLN A 126 11.52 3.85 9.07
CA GLN A 126 11.72 2.42 8.93
C GLN A 126 13.20 2.10 8.68
N ASN A 127 13.64 0.90 9.03
CA ASN A 127 14.97 0.42 8.64
C ASN A 127 14.98 0.11 7.14
N LEU A 128 16.01 0.57 6.45
CA LEU A 128 16.19 0.31 5.02
C LEU A 128 17.08 -0.92 4.80
N TYR A 129 16.54 -1.93 4.14
CA TYR A 129 17.23 -3.16 3.78
C TYR A 129 17.30 -3.30 2.25
N TYR A 130 18.41 -3.84 1.74
CA TYR A 130 18.59 -4.15 0.33
C TYR A 130 18.76 -5.65 0.12
N TYR A 131 18.09 -6.19 -0.89
CA TYR A 131 18.19 -7.58 -1.36
C TYR A 131 17.79 -8.66 -0.36
N LYS A 132 18.08 -8.49 0.93
CA LYS A 132 17.79 -9.45 2.01
C LYS A 132 17.34 -8.73 3.27
N LEU A 133 16.47 -9.36 4.03
CA LEU A 133 15.90 -8.79 5.27
C LEU A 133 16.91 -8.57 6.41
N ASN A 134 18.15 -9.06 6.26
CA ASN A 134 19.25 -8.87 7.21
C ASN A 134 20.39 -8.01 6.66
N LEU A 135 20.23 -7.41 5.48
CA LEU A 135 21.24 -6.57 4.85
C LEU A 135 20.82 -5.10 4.92
N GLN A 136 20.97 -4.50 6.11
CA GLN A 136 20.66 -3.09 6.31
C GLN A 136 21.66 -2.19 5.56
N SER A 137 21.15 -1.13 4.94
CA SER A 137 21.98 -0.10 4.31
C SER A 137 22.88 0.59 5.36
N LYS A 138 24.20 0.61 5.11
CA LYS A 138 25.16 1.29 6.00
C LYS A 138 25.17 2.81 5.82
N ASN A 139 25.01 3.27 4.58
CA ASN A 139 25.11 4.70 4.25
C ASN A 139 23.79 5.45 4.49
N ASN A 140 22.67 4.76 4.29
CA ASN A 140 21.34 5.30 4.55
C ASN A 140 20.50 4.23 5.25
N PRO A 141 20.64 4.07 6.59
CA PRO A 141 20.04 2.96 7.31
C PRO A 141 18.52 3.09 7.49
N TYR A 142 17.95 4.26 7.19
CA TYR A 142 16.53 4.54 7.39
C TYR A 142 15.86 5.03 6.12
N TRP A 143 14.60 4.66 5.99
CA TRP A 143 13.64 5.14 5.01
C TRP A 143 12.50 5.88 5.71
N HIS A 144 11.94 6.89 5.07
CA HIS A 144 10.76 7.60 5.55
C HIS A 144 9.66 7.44 4.49
N GLY A 145 8.75 6.50 4.73
CA GLY A 145 7.58 6.22 3.92
C GLY A 145 6.31 6.81 4.50
#